data_145456e6c44fd928c564b8b379f1ad47
#
_entry.id   145456e6c44fd928c564b8b379f1ad47
#
_cell.length_a   1.000
_cell.length_b   1.000
_cell.length_c   1.000
_cell.angle_alpha   90.00
_cell.angle_beta   90.00
_cell.angle_gamma   90.00
#
_symmetry.space_group_name_H-M   'P 1'
#
loop_
_entity.id
_entity.type
_entity.pdbx_description
1 polymer ?
#
loop_
_entity_poly.entity_id
_entity_poly.type
_entity_poly.pdbx_seq_one_letter_code
_entity_poly.pdbx_strand_id
1 'polypeptide(L)'
;MNKWRLGLDLGTNSIGWSVLGLDDENAPDSLIDMGVRIFSDGRDPKTKEPLAVARRTARGIRRNLHRRKQRRRKMFKLLQEMKLYPESREEAQKLKAMNPYELRAKALDTILEPKELGRALFHLSVRRGFKSNRKESQNPENVETAEKETKETSKMTQADKCQSLVDTLKESDARTLGEFMWKQLQRGEGVRFVPGRSTYYPLRSLYEDEFFRIKEAQEKKHKNVDWDALHHAIFFQRPLKPQERGKCQFMPENPRTFKAMPSSNRFRILQYVLNLDMYDELNHKVPLS
;
A
#
# COMPACT_ATOMS: atom_id res chain seq x y z
N MET A 1 -16.60 42.20 -39.95
CA MET A 1 -15.77 41.71 -38.83
C MET A 1 -14.60 40.95 -39.45
N ASN A 2 -13.36 41.31 -39.15
CA ASN A 2 -12.24 40.56 -39.66
C ASN A 2 -12.22 39.17 -39.05
N LYS A 3 -12.28 38.14 -39.88
CA LYS A 3 -12.20 36.76 -39.45
C LYS A 3 -10.74 36.41 -39.12
N TRP A 4 -10.52 35.62 -38.09
CA TRP A 4 -9.19 35.16 -37.72
C TRP A 4 -9.21 33.73 -37.20
N ARG A 5 -8.05 33.04 -37.22
CA ARG A 5 -7.84 31.70 -36.73
C ARG A 5 -6.63 31.67 -35.79
N LEU A 6 -6.80 31.06 -34.63
CA LEU A 6 -5.73 30.78 -33.67
C LEU A 6 -5.19 29.39 -33.91
N GLY A 7 -3.90 29.28 -34.22
CA GLY A 7 -3.15 28.01 -34.21
C GLY A 7 -2.37 27.86 -32.91
N LEU A 8 -2.37 26.66 -32.32
CA LEU A 8 -1.61 26.32 -31.12
C LEU A 8 -0.76 25.10 -31.38
N ASP A 9 0.54 25.20 -31.06
CA ASP A 9 1.48 24.07 -30.99
C ASP A 9 1.83 23.81 -29.53
N LEU A 10 1.42 22.62 -29.00
CA LEU A 10 1.55 22.27 -27.60
C LEU A 10 2.71 21.31 -27.40
N GLY A 11 3.88 21.84 -27.09
CA GLY A 11 5.06 21.07 -26.70
C GLY A 11 5.07 20.69 -25.23
N THR A 12 6.06 19.89 -24.82
CA THR A 12 6.25 19.44 -23.41
C THR A 12 6.68 20.57 -22.47
N ASN A 13 7.35 21.58 -23.00
CA ASN A 13 7.88 22.74 -22.26
C ASN A 13 7.72 24.05 -22.99
N SER A 14 6.87 24.10 -24.04
CA SER A 14 6.57 25.31 -24.80
C SER A 14 5.14 25.27 -25.32
N ILE A 15 4.59 26.44 -25.54
CA ILE A 15 3.34 26.65 -26.27
C ILE A 15 3.66 27.65 -27.35
N GLY A 16 3.67 27.20 -28.62
CA GLY A 16 3.68 28.03 -29.79
C GLY A 16 2.27 28.49 -30.15
N TRP A 17 2.10 29.70 -30.61
CA TRP A 17 0.81 30.20 -31.06
C TRP A 17 0.98 31.13 -32.26
N SER A 18 -0.02 31.13 -33.12
CA SER A 18 -0.10 32.08 -34.25
C SER A 18 -1.56 32.49 -34.46
N VAL A 19 -1.75 33.74 -34.82
CA VAL A 19 -3.06 34.30 -35.19
C VAL A 19 -2.99 34.67 -36.65
N LEU A 20 -3.82 34.01 -37.45
CA LEU A 20 -3.91 34.23 -38.88
C LEU A 20 -5.18 34.99 -39.23
N GLY A 21 -5.08 35.99 -40.06
CA GLY A 21 -6.23 36.62 -40.71
C GLY A 21 -6.77 35.68 -41.78
N LEU A 22 -8.08 35.71 -41.98
CA LEU A 22 -8.76 34.88 -42.95
C LEU A 22 -9.48 35.77 -43.97
N ASP A 23 -9.43 35.35 -45.23
CA ASP A 23 -10.23 35.91 -46.31
C ASP A 23 -11.71 35.52 -46.22
N ASP A 24 -12.51 35.94 -47.17
CA ASP A 24 -13.94 35.63 -47.23
C ASP A 24 -14.22 34.12 -47.42
N GLU A 25 -13.30 33.38 -48.02
CA GLU A 25 -13.36 31.95 -48.23
C GLU A 25 -12.82 31.13 -47.04
N ASN A 26 -12.46 31.78 -45.91
CA ASN A 26 -11.82 31.25 -44.72
C ASN A 26 -10.43 30.63 -44.94
N ALA A 27 -9.72 31.02 -46.02
CA ALA A 27 -8.35 30.68 -46.22
C ALA A 27 -7.42 31.69 -45.46
N PRO A 28 -6.23 31.26 -44.98
CA PRO A 28 -5.28 32.17 -44.37
C PRO A 28 -4.74 33.14 -45.37
N ASP A 29 -4.88 34.41 -45.11
CA ASP A 29 -4.46 35.52 -46.00
C ASP A 29 -3.28 36.32 -45.38
N SER A 30 -3.27 36.47 -44.05
CA SER A 30 -2.26 37.30 -43.39
C SER A 30 -1.86 36.71 -42.03
N LEU A 31 -0.64 37.00 -41.60
CA LEU A 31 -0.18 36.71 -40.23
C LEU A 31 -0.41 37.93 -39.38
N ILE A 32 -1.30 37.85 -38.40
CA ILE A 32 -1.62 38.96 -37.50
C ILE A 32 -0.58 39.05 -36.39
N ASP A 33 -0.32 37.88 -35.71
CA ASP A 33 0.65 37.83 -34.63
C ASP A 33 1.07 36.38 -34.41
N MET A 34 2.27 36.17 -33.82
CA MET A 34 2.76 34.85 -33.41
C MET A 34 3.71 34.95 -32.24
N GLY A 35 3.86 33.87 -31.51
CA GLY A 35 4.79 33.82 -30.40
C GLY A 35 4.98 32.44 -29.81
N VAL A 36 5.90 32.35 -28.87
CA VAL A 36 6.15 31.15 -28.11
C VAL A 36 6.31 31.47 -26.64
N ARG A 37 5.70 30.67 -25.80
CA ARG A 37 5.92 30.70 -24.36
C ARG A 37 6.66 29.46 -23.94
N ILE A 38 7.87 29.63 -23.43
CA ILE A 38 8.70 28.54 -22.89
C ILE A 38 8.53 28.51 -21.38
N PHE A 39 8.43 27.30 -20.82
CA PHE A 39 8.35 27.04 -19.38
C PHE A 39 9.14 25.78 -19.01
N SER A 40 9.48 25.62 -17.71
CA SER A 40 10.20 24.45 -17.25
C SER A 40 9.36 23.19 -17.47
N ASP A 41 10.01 22.09 -17.88
CA ASP A 41 9.34 20.83 -18.20
C ASP A 41 8.73 20.10 -16.98
N GLY A 42 8.75 20.66 -15.81
CA GLY A 42 8.21 20.05 -14.60
C GLY A 42 8.92 18.78 -14.15
N ARG A 43 10.14 18.54 -14.64
CA ARG A 43 11.03 17.46 -14.25
C ARG A 43 12.18 17.98 -13.38
N ASP A 44 12.69 17.09 -12.53
CA ASP A 44 13.91 17.39 -11.79
C ASP A 44 15.10 17.49 -12.75
N PRO A 45 15.94 18.55 -12.66
CA PRO A 45 17.05 18.75 -13.59
C PRO A 45 18.10 17.63 -13.59
N LYS A 46 18.28 16.96 -12.41
CA LYS A 46 19.30 15.91 -12.22
C LYS A 46 18.74 14.52 -12.53
N THR A 47 17.62 14.16 -11.91
CA THR A 47 17.06 12.80 -12.01
C THR A 47 16.15 12.62 -13.21
N LYS A 48 15.72 13.70 -13.86
CA LYS A 48 14.73 13.72 -14.95
C LYS A 48 13.36 13.14 -14.56
N GLU A 49 13.15 12.84 -13.28
CA GLU A 49 11.86 12.39 -12.78
C GLU A 49 10.84 13.52 -12.72
N PRO A 50 9.56 13.27 -13.03
CA PRO A 50 8.51 14.27 -12.88
C PRO A 50 8.42 14.78 -11.44
N LEU A 51 8.43 16.09 -11.23
CA LEU A 51 8.25 16.72 -9.90
C LEU A 51 6.97 16.27 -9.18
N ALA A 52 5.98 15.83 -9.96
CA ALA A 52 4.75 15.22 -9.43
C ALA A 52 5.02 13.95 -8.60
N VAL A 53 6.08 13.18 -8.89
CA VAL A 53 6.43 11.94 -8.15
C VAL A 53 6.83 12.29 -6.72
N ALA A 54 7.73 13.24 -6.53
CA ALA A 54 8.17 13.70 -5.21
C ALA A 54 6.98 14.19 -4.35
N ARG A 55 6.10 15.00 -4.94
CA ARG A 55 4.88 15.50 -4.27
C ARG A 55 3.92 14.39 -3.90
N ARG A 56 3.71 13.39 -4.77
CA ARG A 56 2.86 12.21 -4.51
C ARG A 56 3.42 11.38 -3.37
N THR A 57 4.73 11.12 -3.36
CA THR A 57 5.42 10.37 -2.31
C THR A 57 5.29 11.06 -0.97
N ALA A 58 5.62 12.35 -0.88
CA ALA A 58 5.48 13.14 0.34
C ALA A 58 4.03 13.16 0.86
N ARG A 59 3.04 13.31 -0.03
CA ARG A 59 1.63 13.22 0.30
C ARG A 59 1.25 11.84 0.84
N GLY A 60 1.74 10.77 0.21
CA GLY A 60 1.54 9.39 0.63
C GLY A 60 2.04 9.13 2.05
N ILE A 61 3.26 9.57 2.36
CA ILE A 61 3.87 9.48 3.69
C ILE A 61 3.02 10.22 4.72
N ARG A 62 2.66 11.49 4.49
CA ARG A 62 1.81 12.27 5.42
C ARG A 62 0.47 11.60 5.68
N ARG A 63 -0.21 11.10 4.64
CA ARG A 63 -1.49 10.38 4.77
C ARG A 63 -1.34 9.10 5.59
N ASN A 64 -0.26 8.36 5.41
CA ASN A 64 0.01 7.14 6.17
C ASN A 64 0.28 7.45 7.65
N LEU A 65 1.08 8.47 7.95
CA LEU A 65 1.34 8.94 9.31
C LEU A 65 0.04 9.42 9.99
N HIS A 66 -0.77 10.21 9.29
CA HIS A 66 -2.05 10.69 9.81
C HIS A 66 -3.01 9.53 10.14
N ARG A 67 -3.15 8.54 9.25
CA ARG A 67 -3.96 7.34 9.49
C ARG A 67 -3.46 6.52 10.67
N ARG A 68 -2.14 6.39 10.83
CA ARG A 68 -1.54 5.73 12.01
C ARG A 68 -1.89 6.47 13.29
N LYS A 69 -1.78 7.80 13.29
CA LYS A 69 -2.13 8.66 14.44
C LYS A 69 -3.61 8.53 14.79
N GLN A 70 -4.52 8.57 13.81
CA GLN A 70 -5.96 8.40 14.03
C GLN A 70 -6.30 7.04 14.66
N ARG A 71 -5.72 5.92 14.15
CA ARG A 71 -5.95 4.61 14.75
C ARG A 71 -5.48 4.54 16.19
N ARG A 72 -4.28 5.05 16.48
CA ARG A 72 -3.77 5.10 17.85
C ARG A 72 -4.69 5.89 18.78
N ARG A 73 -5.20 7.04 18.34
CA ARG A 73 -6.14 7.84 19.10
C ARG A 73 -7.45 7.10 19.36
N LYS A 74 -8.01 6.45 18.30
CA LYS A 74 -9.23 5.65 18.43
C LYS A 74 -9.05 4.51 19.45
N MET A 75 -7.97 3.76 19.32
CA MET A 75 -7.64 2.66 20.24
C MET A 75 -7.44 3.16 21.66
N PHE A 76 -6.72 4.25 21.83
CA PHE A 76 -6.48 4.87 23.15
C PHE A 76 -7.80 5.27 23.81
N LYS A 77 -8.70 5.93 23.06
CA LYS A 77 -10.02 6.32 23.57
C LYS A 77 -10.85 5.12 24.02
N LEU A 78 -10.91 4.06 23.21
CA LEU A 78 -11.60 2.82 23.59
C LEU A 78 -11.03 2.18 24.86
N LEU A 79 -9.71 2.13 24.99
CA LEU A 79 -9.08 1.58 26.20
C LEU A 79 -9.36 2.40 27.45
N GLN A 80 -9.47 3.74 27.33
CA GLN A 80 -9.89 4.60 28.45
C GLN A 80 -11.36 4.37 28.82
N GLU A 81 -12.26 4.31 27.84
CA GLU A 81 -13.69 4.05 28.04
C GLU A 81 -13.93 2.71 28.76
N MET A 82 -13.11 1.71 28.45
CA MET A 82 -13.16 0.38 29.08
C MET A 82 -12.33 0.27 30.36
N LYS A 83 -11.75 1.36 30.85
CA LYS A 83 -10.86 1.38 32.04
C LYS A 83 -9.62 0.49 31.93
N LEU A 84 -9.21 0.16 30.70
CA LEU A 84 -8.01 -0.63 30.39
C LEU A 84 -6.75 0.24 30.24
N TYR A 85 -6.85 1.56 30.42
CA TYR A 85 -5.71 2.48 30.38
C TYR A 85 -5.74 3.41 31.57
N PRO A 86 -4.59 3.68 32.22
CA PRO A 86 -4.53 4.54 33.39
C PRO A 86 -4.85 6.00 33.02
N GLU A 87 -5.49 6.70 33.94
CA GLU A 87 -5.75 8.14 33.83
C GLU A 87 -4.53 8.96 34.22
N SER A 88 -3.79 8.48 35.24
CA SER A 88 -2.59 9.13 35.74
C SER A 88 -1.41 9.01 34.76
N ARG A 89 -0.67 10.11 34.61
CA ARG A 89 0.56 10.14 33.79
C ARG A 89 1.67 9.25 34.37
N GLU A 90 1.77 9.15 35.67
CA GLU A 90 2.78 8.35 36.37
C GLU A 90 2.53 6.84 36.12
N GLU A 91 1.29 6.40 36.31
CA GLU A 91 0.90 5.02 36.02
C GLU A 91 1.08 4.68 34.52
N ALA A 92 0.76 5.62 33.65
CA ALA A 92 0.99 5.43 32.22
C ALA A 92 2.49 5.29 31.86
N GLN A 93 3.38 5.97 32.61
CA GLN A 93 4.83 5.76 32.43
C GLN A 93 5.29 4.40 32.93
N LYS A 94 4.82 3.94 34.09
CA LYS A 94 5.09 2.59 34.60
C LYS A 94 4.62 1.53 33.61
N LEU A 95 3.41 1.68 33.09
CA LEU A 95 2.84 0.77 32.10
C LEU A 95 3.64 0.73 30.78
N LYS A 96 4.17 1.87 30.35
CA LYS A 96 5.03 1.95 29.16
C LYS A 96 6.38 1.24 29.35
N ALA A 97 6.91 1.19 30.56
CA ALA A 97 8.15 0.49 30.88
C ALA A 97 7.99 -1.03 30.79
N MET A 98 6.78 -1.57 30.96
CA MET A 98 6.52 -3.00 30.83
C MET A 98 6.71 -3.48 29.40
N ASN A 99 7.35 -4.65 29.24
CA ASN A 99 7.57 -5.25 27.94
C ASN A 99 6.23 -5.77 27.35
N PRO A 100 5.77 -5.23 26.22
CA PRO A 100 4.47 -5.64 25.67
C PRO A 100 4.47 -7.05 25.09
N TYR A 101 5.61 -7.62 24.70
CA TYR A 101 5.70 -9.00 24.22
C TYR A 101 5.55 -10.00 25.36
N GLU A 102 6.13 -9.70 26.52
CA GLU A 102 5.93 -10.47 27.74
C GLU A 102 4.46 -10.50 28.14
N LEU A 103 3.80 -9.34 28.19
CA LEU A 103 2.37 -9.27 28.53
C LEU A 103 1.49 -10.04 27.52
N ARG A 104 1.84 -10.00 26.23
CA ARG A 104 1.12 -10.75 25.21
C ARG A 104 1.29 -12.27 25.37
N ALA A 105 2.49 -12.73 25.75
CA ALA A 105 2.73 -14.14 26.05
C ALA A 105 2.00 -14.56 27.34
N LYS A 106 2.12 -13.80 28.41
CA LYS A 106 1.43 -14.06 29.69
C LYS A 106 -0.10 -14.06 29.56
N ALA A 107 -0.66 -13.24 28.66
CA ALA A 107 -2.10 -13.16 28.44
C ALA A 107 -2.75 -14.46 27.96
N LEU A 108 -1.97 -15.43 27.48
CA LEU A 108 -2.47 -16.72 27.03
C LEU A 108 -2.74 -17.70 28.19
N ASP A 109 -1.99 -17.57 29.28
CA ASP A 109 -2.01 -18.55 30.39
C ASP A 109 -2.53 -17.93 31.68
N THR A 110 -2.30 -16.64 31.90
CA THR A 110 -2.66 -15.96 33.14
C THR A 110 -3.60 -14.81 32.87
N ILE A 111 -4.51 -14.58 33.78
CA ILE A 111 -5.41 -13.43 33.71
C ILE A 111 -4.60 -12.19 34.08
N LEU A 112 -4.51 -11.26 33.13
CA LEU A 112 -3.82 -9.98 33.32
C LEU A 112 -4.67 -8.99 34.12
N GLU A 113 -4.00 -8.06 34.79
CA GLU A 113 -4.66 -6.88 35.31
C GLU A 113 -5.20 -6.01 34.14
N PRO A 114 -6.32 -5.28 34.36
CA PRO A 114 -6.96 -4.53 33.27
C PRO A 114 -6.01 -3.62 32.49
N LYS A 115 -5.09 -2.93 33.18
CA LYS A 115 -4.13 -2.02 32.57
C LYS A 115 -3.04 -2.77 31.77
N GLU A 116 -2.62 -3.91 32.24
CA GLU A 116 -1.67 -4.79 31.53
C GLU A 116 -2.29 -5.36 30.25
N LEU A 117 -3.54 -5.82 30.32
CA LEU A 117 -4.30 -6.25 29.14
C LEU A 117 -4.42 -5.11 28.13
N GLY A 118 -4.73 -3.90 28.59
CA GLY A 118 -4.77 -2.72 27.75
C GLY A 118 -3.43 -2.42 27.05
N ARG A 119 -2.30 -2.65 27.74
CA ARG A 119 -0.95 -2.50 27.18
C ARG A 119 -0.68 -3.51 26.08
N ALA A 120 -1.03 -4.78 26.28
CA ALA A 120 -0.89 -5.85 25.30
C ALA A 120 -1.73 -5.56 24.04
N LEU A 121 -2.99 -5.20 24.20
CA LEU A 121 -3.92 -4.87 23.11
C LEU A 121 -3.51 -3.58 22.37
N PHE A 122 -3.03 -2.57 23.09
CA PHE A 122 -2.49 -1.37 22.45
C PHE A 122 -1.29 -1.69 21.58
N HIS A 123 -0.40 -2.57 22.02
CA HIS A 123 0.74 -3.00 21.22
C HIS A 123 0.32 -3.74 19.94
N LEU A 124 -0.69 -4.62 20.00
CA LEU A 124 -1.28 -5.25 18.83
C LEU A 124 -1.80 -4.20 17.82
N SER A 125 -2.44 -3.13 18.28
CA SER A 125 -2.92 -2.06 17.40
C SER A 125 -1.81 -1.34 16.63
N VAL A 126 -0.61 -1.29 17.20
CA VAL A 126 0.57 -0.69 16.56
C VAL A 126 1.25 -1.69 15.62
N ARG A 127 1.25 -2.99 15.97
CA ARG A 127 1.96 -4.09 15.28
C ARG A 127 0.99 -5.08 14.63
N ARG A 128 0.01 -4.60 13.90
CA ARG A 128 -1.11 -5.39 13.38
C ARG A 128 -0.82 -6.23 12.12
N GLY A 129 0.42 -6.31 11.69
CA GLY A 129 0.83 -7.11 10.53
C GLY A 129 0.41 -6.55 9.17
N PHE A 130 0.88 -7.23 8.14
CA PHE A 130 0.59 -6.94 6.74
C PHE A 130 -0.69 -7.65 6.29
N LYS A 131 -1.50 -6.98 5.48
CA LYS A 131 -2.64 -7.55 4.76
C LYS A 131 -2.59 -7.06 3.33
N SER A 132 -2.45 -7.98 2.38
CA SER A 132 -2.57 -7.66 0.97
C SER A 132 -4.00 -7.30 0.60
N ASN A 133 -4.16 -6.39 -0.36
CA ASN A 133 -5.45 -6.11 -0.98
C ASN A 133 -5.71 -7.02 -2.19
N ARG A 134 -4.74 -7.84 -2.59
CA ARG A 134 -4.89 -8.84 -3.66
C ARG A 134 -5.56 -10.07 -3.10
N LYS A 135 -6.55 -10.62 -3.80
CA LYS A 135 -7.30 -11.81 -3.36
C LYS A 135 -6.43 -13.06 -3.22
N GLU A 136 -5.39 -13.16 -4.07
CA GLU A 136 -4.49 -14.32 -4.16
C GLU A 136 -3.50 -14.46 -2.99
N SER A 137 -3.23 -13.40 -2.26
CA SER A 137 -2.26 -13.42 -1.16
C SER A 137 -2.89 -13.72 0.21
N GLN A 138 -4.12 -14.19 0.26
CA GLN A 138 -4.79 -14.55 1.52
C GLN A 138 -4.62 -16.05 1.87
N ASN A 139 -4.29 -16.91 0.89
CA ASN A 139 -3.97 -18.33 1.12
C ASN A 139 -2.48 -18.54 0.88
N PRO A 140 -1.72 -19.04 1.87
CA PRO A 140 -0.32 -19.39 1.68
C PRO A 140 -0.11 -20.47 0.59
N GLU A 141 -1.10 -21.28 0.30
CA GLU A 141 -1.07 -22.34 -0.73
C GLU A 141 -1.10 -21.82 -2.17
N ASN A 142 -1.53 -20.56 -2.42
CA ASN A 142 -1.65 -19.98 -3.76
C ASN A 142 -0.45 -19.11 -4.17
N VAL A 143 0.61 -19.08 -3.37
CA VAL A 143 1.82 -18.26 -3.65
C VAL A 143 2.73 -18.91 -4.69
N GLU A 144 2.58 -20.21 -4.95
CA GLU A 144 3.50 -20.97 -5.82
C GLU A 144 3.38 -20.67 -7.33
N THR A 145 2.30 -20.06 -7.80
CA THR A 145 2.05 -19.94 -9.24
C THR A 145 2.45 -18.60 -9.88
N ALA A 146 2.75 -17.57 -9.08
CA ALA A 146 3.02 -16.23 -9.62
C ALA A 146 4.52 -15.89 -9.78
N GLU A 147 5.45 -16.76 -9.37
CA GLU A 147 6.86 -16.39 -9.17
C GLU A 147 7.87 -17.17 -10.03
N LYS A 148 7.44 -17.86 -11.08
CA LYS A 148 8.38 -18.63 -11.94
C LYS A 148 9.20 -17.81 -12.94
N GLU A 149 9.01 -16.48 -13.04
CA GLU A 149 9.62 -15.68 -14.11
C GLU A 149 10.71 -14.67 -13.72
N THR A 150 11.13 -14.59 -12.45
CA THR A 150 12.26 -13.70 -12.08
C THR A 150 13.28 -14.39 -11.21
N LYS A 151 13.99 -15.35 -11.80
CA LYS A 151 15.22 -15.89 -11.22
C LYS A 151 16.42 -15.14 -11.79
N GLU A 152 16.76 -14.02 -11.20
CA GLU A 152 18.14 -13.49 -11.22
C GLU A 152 18.23 -12.32 -10.23
N THR A 153 18.36 -12.62 -8.97
CA THR A 153 19.08 -11.94 -7.89
C THR A 153 18.59 -12.47 -6.54
N SER A 154 19.49 -12.88 -5.70
CA SER A 154 19.31 -13.57 -4.40
C SER A 154 18.64 -12.73 -3.29
N LYS A 155 17.54 -12.05 -3.57
CA LYS A 155 16.75 -11.34 -2.54
C LYS A 155 15.43 -12.05 -2.34
N MET A 156 15.23 -12.62 -1.14
CA MET A 156 13.95 -13.17 -0.71
C MET A 156 12.80 -12.21 -1.02
N THR A 157 11.78 -12.71 -1.67
CA THR A 157 10.56 -11.94 -1.95
C THR A 157 9.77 -11.66 -0.67
N GLN A 158 8.75 -10.79 -0.73
CA GLN A 158 7.89 -10.54 0.43
C GLN A 158 7.05 -11.77 0.78
N ALA A 159 6.67 -12.58 -0.20
CA ALA A 159 5.95 -13.82 0.00
C ALA A 159 6.82 -14.85 0.73
N ASP A 160 8.07 -15.04 0.29
CA ASP A 160 9.02 -15.94 0.96
C ASP A 160 9.23 -15.58 2.42
N LYS A 161 9.33 -14.28 2.72
CA LYS A 161 9.46 -13.80 4.11
C LYS A 161 8.22 -14.04 4.96
N CYS A 162 7.03 -13.99 4.35
CA CYS A 162 5.78 -14.34 5.05
C CYS A 162 5.73 -15.84 5.33
N GLN A 163 6.08 -16.66 4.34
CA GLN A 163 6.09 -18.11 4.46
C GLN A 163 7.14 -18.59 5.44
N SER A 164 8.37 -18.07 5.35
CA SER A 164 9.46 -18.36 6.29
C SER A 164 9.05 -18.14 7.75
N LEU A 165 8.29 -17.05 8.04
CA LEU A 165 7.79 -16.83 9.40
C LEU A 165 6.75 -17.86 9.83
N VAL A 166 5.84 -18.23 8.93
CA VAL A 166 4.82 -19.26 9.23
C VAL A 166 5.47 -20.61 9.53
N ASP A 167 6.49 -20.99 8.75
CA ASP A 167 7.20 -22.23 8.92
C ASP A 167 8.03 -22.23 10.22
N THR A 168 8.73 -21.15 10.50
CA THR A 168 9.45 -20.96 11.78
C THR A 168 8.49 -21.01 12.99
N LEU A 169 7.30 -20.47 12.87
CA LEU A 169 6.29 -20.56 13.93
C LEU A 169 5.79 -21.99 14.13
N LYS A 170 5.57 -22.76 13.05
CA LYS A 170 5.18 -24.19 13.15
C LYS A 170 6.23 -25.06 13.78
N GLU A 171 7.51 -24.78 13.50
CA GLU A 171 8.67 -25.49 14.07
C GLU A 171 8.96 -25.06 15.52
N SER A 172 8.52 -23.87 15.91
CA SER A 172 8.70 -23.36 17.26
C SER A 172 7.61 -23.88 18.20
N ASP A 173 7.98 -24.04 19.49
CA ASP A 173 7.03 -24.34 20.57
C ASP A 173 6.22 -23.10 21.01
N ALA A 174 5.92 -22.19 20.09
CA ALA A 174 5.20 -20.96 20.37
C ALA A 174 3.77 -21.03 19.77
N ARG A 175 2.77 -20.78 20.60
CA ARG A 175 1.35 -20.83 20.21
C ARG A 175 0.90 -19.59 19.43
N THR A 176 1.59 -18.47 19.64
CA THR A 176 1.29 -17.19 19.00
C THR A 176 2.54 -16.45 18.58
N LEU A 177 2.36 -15.48 17.68
CA LEU A 177 3.45 -14.60 17.25
C LEU A 177 4.03 -13.79 18.43
N GLY A 178 3.20 -13.36 19.38
CA GLY A 178 3.65 -12.62 20.57
C GLY A 178 4.53 -13.45 21.48
N GLU A 179 4.16 -14.71 21.71
CA GLU A 179 4.95 -15.66 22.49
C GLU A 179 6.27 -15.98 21.80
N PHE A 180 6.27 -16.19 20.49
CA PHE A 180 7.48 -16.38 19.69
C PHE A 180 8.44 -15.19 19.81
N MET A 181 7.92 -13.98 19.63
CA MET A 181 8.72 -12.75 19.74
C MET A 181 9.26 -12.55 21.18
N TRP A 182 8.53 -12.98 22.20
CA TRP A 182 9.01 -12.93 23.57
C TRP A 182 10.16 -13.92 23.79
N LYS A 183 10.04 -15.16 23.33
CA LYS A 183 11.13 -16.16 23.40
C LYS A 183 12.39 -15.70 22.67
N GLN A 184 12.24 -15.03 21.50
CA GLN A 184 13.39 -14.44 20.79
C GLN A 184 14.07 -13.32 21.60
N LEU A 185 13.27 -12.42 22.21
CA LEU A 185 13.83 -11.36 23.06
C LEU A 185 14.60 -11.91 24.25
N GLN A 186 14.12 -12.99 24.86
CA GLN A 186 14.84 -13.66 25.96
C GLN A 186 16.18 -14.25 25.52
N ARG A 187 16.32 -14.63 24.25
CA ARG A 187 17.57 -15.09 23.64
C ARG A 187 18.49 -13.93 23.19
N GLY A 188 18.07 -12.68 23.39
CA GLY A 188 18.81 -11.49 22.94
C GLY A 188 18.65 -11.17 21.44
N GLU A 189 17.69 -11.80 20.77
CA GLU A 189 17.43 -11.60 19.34
C GLU A 189 16.54 -10.39 19.09
N GLY A 190 16.76 -9.73 17.96
CA GLY A 190 15.96 -8.56 17.57
C GLY A 190 14.61 -8.95 16.96
N VAL A 191 13.51 -8.45 17.52
CA VAL A 191 12.13 -8.75 17.07
C VAL A 191 11.49 -7.66 16.21
N ARG A 192 12.21 -6.58 15.90
CA ARG A 192 11.70 -5.50 15.05
C ARG A 192 11.98 -5.80 13.60
N PHE A 193 10.93 -5.73 12.78
CA PHE A 193 11.12 -5.73 11.34
C PHE A 193 11.90 -4.47 10.91
N VAL A 194 13.05 -4.70 10.29
CA VAL A 194 13.89 -3.66 9.67
C VAL A 194 13.99 -3.97 8.19
N PRO A 195 13.53 -3.06 7.31
CA PRO A 195 13.64 -3.26 5.86
C PRO A 195 15.08 -3.55 5.45
N GLY A 196 15.28 -4.58 4.62
CA GLY A 196 16.60 -5.02 4.15
C GLY A 196 17.40 -5.88 5.12
N ARG A 197 17.02 -5.98 6.40
CA ARG A 197 17.70 -6.83 7.41
C ARG A 197 16.86 -8.00 7.90
N SER A 198 15.53 -7.82 7.96
CA SER A 198 14.66 -8.88 8.47
C SER A 198 14.38 -9.93 7.41
N THR A 199 14.49 -11.20 7.79
CA THR A 199 14.24 -12.38 6.95
C THR A 199 12.78 -12.76 6.87
N TYR A 200 11.94 -12.25 7.76
CA TYR A 200 10.50 -12.55 7.80
C TYR A 200 9.62 -11.28 7.87
N TYR A 201 8.38 -11.43 7.44
CA TYR A 201 7.39 -10.37 7.39
C TYR A 201 6.07 -10.82 8.00
N PRO A 202 5.64 -10.29 9.18
CA PRO A 202 4.47 -10.79 9.88
C PRO A 202 3.17 -10.49 9.14
N LEU A 203 2.37 -11.51 8.89
CA LEU A 203 1.02 -11.42 8.35
C LEU A 203 0.02 -10.91 9.39
N ARG A 204 -1.05 -10.30 8.92
CA ARG A 204 -2.12 -9.84 9.80
C ARG A 204 -2.88 -10.98 10.44
N SER A 205 -3.09 -12.08 9.73
CA SER A 205 -3.74 -13.29 10.26
C SER A 205 -3.09 -13.77 11.56
N LEU A 206 -1.75 -13.79 11.61
CA LEU A 206 -1.03 -14.20 12.83
C LEU A 206 -1.33 -13.31 14.04
N TYR A 207 -1.53 -12.01 13.82
CA TYR A 207 -1.93 -11.09 14.90
C TYR A 207 -3.42 -11.20 15.24
N GLU A 208 -4.28 -11.54 14.26
CA GLU A 208 -5.71 -11.80 14.48
C GLU A 208 -5.89 -13.09 15.28
N ASP A 209 -5.18 -14.16 14.93
CA ASP A 209 -5.19 -15.42 15.68
C ASP A 209 -4.72 -15.22 17.13
N GLU A 210 -3.67 -14.46 17.33
CA GLU A 210 -3.21 -14.11 18.67
C GLU A 210 -4.26 -13.30 19.46
N PHE A 211 -4.91 -12.33 18.81
CA PHE A 211 -5.96 -11.55 19.45
C PHE A 211 -7.12 -12.46 19.91
N PHE A 212 -7.55 -13.41 19.09
CA PHE A 212 -8.62 -14.32 19.45
C PHE A 212 -8.23 -15.26 20.60
N ARG A 213 -7.00 -15.76 20.63
CA ARG A 213 -6.50 -16.56 21.75
C ARG A 213 -6.41 -15.75 23.06
N ILE A 214 -5.96 -14.51 22.99
CA ILE A 214 -5.97 -13.61 24.15
C ILE A 214 -7.42 -13.34 24.59
N LYS A 215 -8.34 -13.08 23.65
CA LYS A 215 -9.76 -12.91 23.97
C LYS A 215 -10.29 -14.12 24.72
N GLU A 216 -10.13 -15.32 24.19
CA GLU A 216 -10.61 -16.58 24.80
C GLU A 216 -10.11 -16.78 26.25
N ALA A 217 -8.83 -16.47 26.48
CA ALA A 217 -8.23 -16.58 27.82
C ALA A 217 -8.71 -15.51 28.79
N GLN A 218 -9.00 -14.29 28.34
CA GLN A 218 -9.22 -13.11 29.17
C GLN A 218 -10.71 -12.74 29.35
N GLU A 219 -11.61 -13.11 28.42
CA GLU A 219 -12.99 -12.62 28.39
C GLU A 219 -13.81 -13.04 29.61
N LYS A 220 -13.53 -14.21 30.20
CA LYS A 220 -14.25 -14.71 31.37
C LYS A 220 -14.16 -13.77 32.58
N LYS A 221 -13.01 -13.10 32.76
CA LYS A 221 -12.80 -12.14 33.87
C LYS A 221 -13.09 -10.70 33.46
N HIS A 222 -12.84 -10.37 32.19
CA HIS A 222 -13.02 -9.00 31.68
C HIS A 222 -14.35 -8.85 30.93
N LYS A 223 -15.47 -9.10 31.62
CA LYS A 223 -16.84 -9.07 31.05
C LYS A 223 -17.26 -7.71 30.49
N ASN A 224 -16.67 -6.62 30.97
CA ASN A 224 -16.99 -5.25 30.56
C ASN A 224 -16.21 -4.79 29.33
N VAL A 225 -15.41 -5.66 28.72
CA VAL A 225 -14.60 -5.35 27.55
C VAL A 225 -15.36 -5.66 26.28
N ASP A 226 -15.57 -4.67 25.44
CA ASP A 226 -16.12 -4.84 24.09
C ASP A 226 -15.00 -5.33 23.14
N TRP A 227 -14.87 -6.64 23.05
CA TRP A 227 -13.86 -7.29 22.21
C TRP A 227 -14.06 -7.03 20.73
N ASP A 228 -15.29 -6.85 20.27
CA ASP A 228 -15.58 -6.60 18.86
C ASP A 228 -15.20 -5.18 18.45
N ALA A 229 -15.46 -4.20 19.31
CA ALA A 229 -14.96 -2.83 19.10
C ALA A 229 -13.43 -2.77 19.08
N LEU A 230 -12.76 -3.54 19.96
CA LEU A 230 -11.29 -3.63 19.99
C LEU A 230 -10.75 -4.31 18.73
N HIS A 231 -11.31 -5.44 18.32
CA HIS A 231 -10.95 -6.13 17.07
C HIS A 231 -11.07 -5.18 15.88
N HIS A 232 -12.22 -4.52 15.77
CA HIS A 232 -12.44 -3.54 14.71
C HIS A 232 -11.42 -2.39 14.76
N ALA A 233 -11.12 -1.84 15.95
CA ALA A 233 -10.15 -0.74 16.08
C ALA A 233 -8.72 -1.16 15.71
N ILE A 234 -8.34 -2.39 15.99
CA ILE A 234 -7.01 -2.94 15.68
C ILE A 234 -6.92 -3.30 14.19
N PHE A 235 -7.84 -4.07 13.65
CA PHE A 235 -7.69 -4.76 12.37
C PHE A 235 -8.43 -4.10 11.20
N PHE A 236 -9.34 -3.16 11.45
CA PHE A 236 -10.06 -2.50 10.36
C PHE A 236 -9.11 -1.94 9.29
N GLN A 237 -9.37 -2.29 8.07
CA GLN A 237 -8.72 -1.73 6.90
C GLN A 237 -9.77 -1.17 5.96
N ARG A 238 -9.61 0.11 5.64
CA ARG A 238 -10.50 0.77 4.69
C ARG A 238 -10.45 0.01 3.36
N PRO A 239 -11.61 -0.37 2.80
CA PRO A 239 -11.66 -0.97 1.48
C PRO A 239 -11.13 -0.01 0.41
N LEU A 240 -10.62 -0.55 -0.67
CA LEU A 240 -10.27 0.24 -1.84
C LEU A 240 -11.54 0.88 -2.40
N LYS A 241 -11.45 2.16 -2.74
CA LYS A 241 -12.56 2.80 -3.45
C LYS A 241 -12.71 2.13 -4.81
N PRO A 242 -13.90 1.66 -5.17
CA PRO A 242 -14.17 1.26 -6.53
C PRO A 242 -13.92 2.46 -7.45
N GLN A 243 -13.24 2.23 -8.56
CA GLN A 243 -13.10 3.23 -9.61
C GLN A 243 -14.20 2.98 -10.62
N GLU A 244 -14.96 4.00 -10.92
CA GLU A 244 -15.92 3.96 -12.02
C GLU A 244 -15.15 3.77 -13.33
N ARG A 245 -15.67 2.90 -14.18
CA ARG A 245 -15.11 2.69 -15.50
C ARG A 245 -15.46 3.89 -16.38
N GLY A 246 -14.49 4.46 -17.05
CA GLY A 246 -14.73 5.47 -18.07
C GLY A 246 -15.58 4.89 -19.22
N LYS A 247 -16.21 5.76 -19.98
CA LYS A 247 -16.97 5.38 -21.17
C LYS A 247 -16.02 4.90 -22.29
N CYS A 248 -16.49 3.95 -23.11
CA CYS A 248 -15.77 3.51 -24.28
C CYS A 248 -15.68 4.66 -25.30
N GLN A 249 -14.52 4.81 -25.92
CA GLN A 249 -14.31 5.88 -26.91
C GLN A 249 -15.03 5.58 -28.24
N PHE A 250 -15.18 4.29 -28.58
CA PHE A 250 -15.82 3.82 -29.82
C PHE A 250 -17.33 3.57 -29.64
N MET A 251 -17.77 3.25 -28.43
CA MET A 251 -19.17 3.02 -28.07
C MET A 251 -19.46 3.81 -26.78
N PRO A 252 -19.79 5.10 -26.86
CA PRO A 252 -19.91 5.98 -25.70
C PRO A 252 -21.02 5.57 -24.70
N GLU A 253 -21.98 4.79 -25.11
CA GLU A 253 -23.04 4.20 -24.29
C GLU A 253 -22.53 3.06 -23.41
N ASN A 254 -21.40 2.42 -23.79
CA ASN A 254 -20.83 1.29 -23.07
C ASN A 254 -19.65 1.71 -22.17
N PRO A 255 -19.50 1.09 -20.99
CA PRO A 255 -18.32 1.30 -20.15
C PRO A 255 -17.11 0.59 -20.75
N ARG A 256 -15.92 1.14 -20.57
CA ARG A 256 -14.66 0.48 -20.94
C ARG A 256 -14.52 -0.89 -20.25
N THR A 257 -13.96 -1.86 -20.95
CA THR A 257 -13.65 -3.16 -20.37
C THR A 257 -12.61 -3.08 -19.26
N PHE A 258 -12.57 -4.07 -18.39
CA PHE A 258 -11.53 -4.17 -17.38
C PHE A 258 -10.17 -4.51 -17.99
N LYS A 259 -9.10 -3.86 -17.51
CA LYS A 259 -7.73 -4.14 -17.99
C LYS A 259 -7.28 -5.58 -17.76
N ALA A 260 -7.80 -6.21 -16.70
CA ALA A 260 -7.46 -7.58 -16.33
C ALA A 260 -8.29 -8.66 -17.05
N MET A 261 -9.20 -8.29 -17.97
CA MET A 261 -9.92 -9.29 -18.75
C MET A 261 -8.99 -9.99 -19.76
N PRO A 262 -9.08 -11.33 -19.90
CA PRO A 262 -8.25 -12.08 -20.85
C PRO A 262 -8.31 -11.53 -22.28
N SER A 263 -9.51 -11.17 -22.75
CA SER A 263 -9.71 -10.54 -24.06
C SER A 263 -9.00 -9.20 -24.21
N SER A 264 -9.02 -8.37 -23.15
CA SER A 264 -8.34 -7.09 -23.12
C SER A 264 -6.82 -7.24 -23.13
N ASN A 265 -6.30 -8.23 -22.41
CA ASN A 265 -4.86 -8.55 -22.41
C ASN A 265 -4.41 -9.09 -23.77
N ARG A 266 -5.18 -10.02 -24.36
CA ARG A 266 -4.90 -10.54 -25.70
C ARG A 266 -4.86 -9.43 -26.74
N PHE A 267 -5.84 -8.54 -26.73
CA PHE A 267 -5.86 -7.37 -27.61
C PHE A 267 -4.61 -6.50 -27.44
N ARG A 268 -4.22 -6.22 -26.20
CA ARG A 268 -3.01 -5.43 -25.93
C ARG A 268 -1.74 -6.11 -26.41
N ILE A 269 -1.61 -7.42 -26.20
CA ILE A 269 -0.46 -8.18 -26.69
C ILE A 269 -0.39 -8.10 -28.22
N LEU A 270 -1.50 -8.33 -28.92
CA LEU A 270 -1.55 -8.21 -30.38
C LEU A 270 -1.20 -6.80 -30.84
N GLN A 271 -1.70 -5.77 -30.15
CA GLN A 271 -1.38 -4.38 -30.47
C GLN A 271 0.12 -4.07 -30.26
N TYR A 272 0.76 -4.63 -29.22
CA TYR A 272 2.20 -4.50 -29.04
C TYR A 272 2.97 -5.21 -30.14
N VAL A 273 2.58 -6.45 -30.48
CA VAL A 273 3.23 -7.22 -31.57
C VAL A 273 3.14 -6.48 -32.91
N LEU A 274 1.96 -5.95 -33.23
CA LEU A 274 1.75 -5.19 -34.48
C LEU A 274 2.54 -3.87 -34.54
N ASN A 275 2.93 -3.32 -33.40
CA ASN A 275 3.71 -2.09 -33.30
C ASN A 275 5.21 -2.35 -33.07
N LEU A 276 5.66 -3.62 -33.09
CA LEU A 276 7.08 -3.92 -33.00
C LEU A 276 7.76 -3.62 -34.33
N ASP A 277 8.79 -2.80 -34.27
CA ASP A 277 9.68 -2.57 -35.38
C ASP A 277 10.88 -3.52 -35.24
N MET A 278 11.13 -4.35 -36.22
CA MET A 278 12.35 -5.13 -36.33
C MET A 278 13.34 -4.41 -37.23
N TYR A 279 14.61 -4.52 -36.86
CA TYR A 279 15.71 -3.93 -37.61
C TYR A 279 16.72 -5.04 -37.93
N ASP A 280 17.26 -5.03 -39.16
CA ASP A 280 18.34 -5.91 -39.56
C ASP A 280 19.69 -5.47 -38.97
N GLU A 281 20.75 -6.22 -39.26
CA GLU A 281 22.12 -5.92 -38.78
C GLU A 281 22.64 -4.57 -39.32
N LEU A 282 22.06 -4.05 -40.39
CA LEU A 282 22.37 -2.76 -41.01
C LEU A 282 21.44 -1.65 -40.53
N ASN A 283 20.64 -1.91 -39.50
CA ASN A 283 19.68 -0.95 -38.93
C ASN A 283 18.56 -0.50 -39.88
N HIS A 284 18.20 -1.34 -40.86
CA HIS A 284 17.03 -1.13 -41.70
C HIS A 284 15.81 -1.80 -41.10
N LYS A 285 14.66 -1.11 -41.17
CA LYS A 285 13.39 -1.64 -40.68
C LYS A 285 12.92 -2.79 -41.55
N VAL A 286 12.71 -3.95 -40.94
CA VAL A 286 12.25 -5.17 -41.59
C VAL A 286 10.82 -5.51 -41.14
N PRO A 287 9.90 -5.95 -42.03
CA PRO A 287 8.58 -6.38 -41.62
C PRO A 287 8.66 -7.64 -40.77
N LEU A 288 7.79 -7.73 -39.76
CA LEU A 288 7.55 -8.98 -39.02
C LEU A 288 6.95 -10.01 -40.01
N SER A 289 7.70 -11.09 -40.33
CA SER A 289 7.24 -12.21 -41.14
C SER A 289 6.34 -13.15 -40.37
#